data_e39fb0edf1b6e91977520d2d748e28c3
#
_entry.id   e39fb0edf1b6e91977520d2d748e28c3
#
_cell.length_a   1.000
_cell.length_b   1.000
_cell.length_c   1.000
_cell.angle_alpha   90.00
_cell.angle_beta   90.00
_cell.angle_gamma   90.00
#
_symmetry.space_group_name_H-M   'P 1'
#
loop_
_entity.id
_entity.type
_entity.pdbx_description
1 polymer ?
#
loop_
_entity_poly.entity_id
_entity_poly.type
_entity_poly.pdbx_seq_one_letter_code
_entity_poly.pdbx_strand_id
1 'polypeptide(L)'
;NLIYVDGFPFKQVVHFEQTLGEEEEILNGGRYSIFAPNAVAGAEFSPGGWSAEFGGLNGSLLQFDVVDGAPSPVGSLRLDLAGAEFLYEGPSGFHDNTSMFLQARRFDFGQLFEIIGEEALGAPVSTDVILKTRTELDSGDTLEFLAIYAAEDFVRDVENAVASEDFEDVS
;
A
#
# COMPACT_ATOMS: atom_id res chain seq x y z
N ASN A 1 16.62 -1.10 8.12
CA ASN A 1 15.86 -1.97 7.23
C ASN A 1 15.81 -1.34 5.84
N LEU A 2 15.83 -2.15 4.80
CA LEU A 2 15.68 -1.71 3.43
C LEU A 2 14.61 -2.54 2.75
N ILE A 3 13.80 -1.87 1.93
CA ILE A 3 12.73 -2.52 1.16
C ILE A 3 12.99 -2.27 -0.32
N TYR A 4 12.87 -3.33 -1.10
CA TYR A 4 12.92 -3.27 -2.56
C TYR A 4 11.59 -3.75 -3.12
N VAL A 5 11.11 -3.03 -4.11
CA VAL A 5 9.92 -3.37 -4.90
C VAL A 5 10.36 -3.48 -6.36
N ASP A 6 10.20 -4.63 -6.98
CA ASP A 6 10.68 -4.90 -8.35
C ASP A 6 12.15 -4.48 -8.56
N GLY A 7 13.02 -4.74 -7.57
CA GLY A 7 14.45 -4.39 -7.63
C GLY A 7 14.79 -2.91 -7.36
N PHE A 8 13.81 -2.05 -7.10
CA PHE A 8 14.03 -0.63 -6.76
C PHE A 8 13.87 -0.36 -5.27
N PRO A 9 14.77 0.44 -4.65
CA PRO A 9 14.63 0.80 -3.24
C PRO A 9 13.37 1.64 -3.02
N PHE A 10 12.59 1.24 -2.03
CA PHE A 10 11.32 1.85 -1.66
C PHE A 10 11.33 2.23 -0.18
N LYS A 11 10.90 3.45 0.16
CA LYS A 11 11.00 3.93 1.54
C LYS A 11 9.81 3.54 2.39
N GLN A 12 8.61 3.57 1.81
CA GLN A 12 7.37 3.44 2.56
C GLN A 12 6.41 2.50 1.82
N VAL A 13 6.06 1.39 2.45
CA VAL A 13 5.14 0.37 1.91
C VAL A 13 3.82 0.31 2.68
N VAL A 14 3.65 1.21 3.66
CA VAL A 14 2.49 1.26 4.55
C VAL A 14 1.97 2.67 4.69
N HIS A 15 0.69 2.81 4.99
CA HIS A 15 0.07 4.05 5.38
C HIS A 15 0.15 4.26 6.89
N PHE A 16 0.12 5.52 7.32
CA PHE A 16 0.06 5.96 8.72
C PHE A 16 1.21 5.39 9.55
N GLU A 17 2.45 5.69 9.11
CA GLU A 17 3.67 5.29 9.85
C GLU A 17 3.71 5.84 11.26
N GLN A 18 3.17 7.05 11.48
CA GLN A 18 3.05 7.64 12.80
C GLN A 18 1.70 7.30 13.41
N THR A 19 1.71 6.57 14.51
CA THR A 19 0.53 6.45 15.36
C THR A 19 0.43 7.68 16.26
N LEU A 20 -0.75 8.30 16.29
CA LEU A 20 -1.03 9.38 17.21
C LEU A 20 -0.75 8.92 18.65
N GLY A 21 0.20 9.59 19.33
CA GLY A 21 0.53 9.35 20.72
C GLY A 21 1.70 8.40 20.99
N GLU A 22 2.40 7.90 20.00
CA GLU A 22 3.64 7.14 20.19
C GLU A 22 4.86 8.04 20.00
N GLU A 23 5.76 8.08 21.00
CA GLU A 23 6.97 8.91 20.97
C GLU A 23 8.07 8.34 20.05
N GLU A 24 7.92 7.11 19.55
CA GLU A 24 8.90 6.43 18.71
C GLU A 24 8.38 6.25 17.28
N GLU A 25 9.12 6.82 16.31
CA GLU A 25 8.93 6.55 14.90
C GLU A 25 9.40 5.13 14.57
N ILE A 26 8.48 4.23 14.32
CA ILE A 26 8.79 2.89 13.79
C ILE A 26 8.76 2.97 12.27
N LEU A 27 9.92 3.04 11.64
CA LEU A 27 10.05 3.00 10.18
C LEU A 27 9.32 1.79 9.60
N ASN A 28 8.37 2.02 8.69
CA ASN A 28 7.48 1.02 8.11
C ASN A 28 6.59 0.27 9.13
N GLY A 29 6.31 0.88 10.28
CA GLY A 29 5.42 0.36 11.30
C GLY A 29 3.94 0.70 11.11
N GLY A 30 3.53 1.17 9.94
CA GLY A 30 2.18 1.61 9.64
C GLY A 30 1.12 0.50 9.69
N ARG A 31 -0.15 0.91 9.73
CA ARG A 31 -1.28 0.00 9.97
C ARG A 31 -1.79 -0.69 8.70
N TYR A 32 -1.59 -0.08 7.52
CA TYR A 32 -2.17 -0.55 6.25
C TYR A 32 -1.12 -0.55 5.17
N SER A 33 -0.95 -1.70 4.50
CA SER A 33 -0.06 -1.79 3.33
C SER A 33 -0.66 -1.07 2.13
N ILE A 34 0.16 -0.33 1.38
CA ILE A 34 -0.21 0.24 0.08
C ILE A 34 -0.41 -0.84 -1.00
N PHE A 35 0.13 -2.04 -0.77
CA PHE A 35 -0.02 -3.19 -1.65
C PHE A 35 -1.11 -4.12 -1.12
N ALA A 36 -2.10 -4.45 -1.95
CA ALA A 36 -3.02 -5.54 -1.65
C ALA A 36 -2.25 -6.87 -1.62
N PRO A 37 -2.68 -7.87 -0.84
CA PRO A 37 -2.06 -9.19 -0.86
C PRO A 37 -1.95 -9.80 -2.26
N ASN A 38 -2.94 -9.54 -3.12
CA ASN A 38 -2.97 -10.02 -4.50
C ASN A 38 -2.05 -9.26 -5.45
N ALA A 39 -1.47 -8.12 -5.03
CA ALA A 39 -0.50 -7.37 -5.82
C ALA A 39 0.92 -7.93 -5.70
N VAL A 40 1.18 -8.81 -4.73
CA VAL A 40 2.50 -9.35 -4.45
C VAL A 40 2.65 -10.72 -5.10
N ALA A 41 3.54 -10.82 -6.07
CA ALA A 41 3.86 -12.09 -6.77
C ALA A 41 4.78 -12.98 -5.93
N GLY A 42 5.70 -12.40 -5.19
CA GLY A 42 6.64 -13.10 -4.33
C GLY A 42 7.32 -12.14 -3.35
N ALA A 43 7.78 -12.65 -2.23
CA ALA A 43 8.52 -11.87 -1.24
C ALA A 43 9.67 -12.68 -0.64
N GLU A 44 10.81 -12.03 -0.45
CA GLU A 44 11.98 -12.58 0.22
C GLU A 44 12.38 -11.67 1.38
N PHE A 45 12.56 -12.27 2.55
CA PHE A 45 13.02 -11.55 3.74
C PHE A 45 14.36 -12.11 4.19
N SER A 46 15.36 -11.24 4.28
CA SER A 46 16.71 -11.55 4.76
C SER A 46 16.99 -10.77 6.06
N PRO A 47 17.02 -11.43 7.23
CA PRO A 47 17.34 -10.78 8.50
C PRO A 47 18.83 -10.43 8.62
N GLY A 48 19.67 -10.91 7.69
CA GLY A 48 21.09 -10.67 7.60
C GLY A 48 21.72 -11.56 6.53
N GLY A 49 22.94 -11.23 6.07
CA GLY A 49 23.69 -12.06 5.11
C GLY A 49 23.26 -11.88 3.65
N TRP A 50 22.80 -10.71 3.27
CA TRP A 50 22.51 -10.34 1.87
C TRP A 50 23.77 -10.18 1.04
N SER A 51 23.61 -10.17 -0.30
CA SER A 51 24.72 -10.00 -1.24
C SER A 51 25.34 -8.60 -1.18
N ALA A 52 26.56 -8.46 -1.71
CA ALA A 52 27.32 -7.22 -1.64
C ALA A 52 26.70 -6.04 -2.40
N GLU A 53 25.74 -6.29 -3.28
CA GLU A 53 24.98 -5.25 -3.99
C GLU A 53 24.08 -4.42 -3.05
N PHE A 54 23.66 -4.99 -1.92
CA PHE A 54 22.87 -4.32 -0.90
C PHE A 54 23.76 -3.78 0.22
N GLY A 55 24.59 -2.78 -0.10
CA GLY A 55 25.49 -2.16 0.88
C GLY A 55 24.80 -1.21 1.86
N GLY A 56 25.45 -0.95 3.00
CA GLY A 56 25.01 0.09 3.95
C GLY A 56 23.84 -0.28 4.85
N LEU A 57 23.51 -1.56 4.96
CA LEU A 57 22.42 -2.07 5.81
C LEU A 57 22.94 -2.49 7.19
N ASN A 58 22.20 -2.08 8.23
CA ASN A 58 22.43 -2.51 9.62
C ASN A 58 21.27 -3.35 10.19
N GLY A 59 20.25 -3.61 9.39
CA GLY A 59 19.03 -4.31 9.82
C GLY A 59 18.69 -5.47 8.91
N SER A 60 17.47 -5.47 8.36
CA SER A 60 16.97 -6.51 7.47
C SER A 60 16.75 -5.97 6.05
N LEU A 61 16.66 -6.89 5.10
CA LEU A 61 16.28 -6.64 3.71
C LEU A 61 14.97 -7.37 3.42
N LEU A 62 13.98 -6.63 2.92
CA LEU A 62 12.75 -7.15 2.37
C LEU A 62 12.72 -6.83 0.87
N GLN A 63 12.56 -7.85 0.05
CA GLN A 63 12.37 -7.70 -1.38
C GLN A 63 11.02 -8.31 -1.75
N PHE A 64 10.27 -7.68 -2.61
CA PHE A 64 9.08 -8.27 -3.18
C PHE A 64 8.79 -7.72 -4.58
N ASP A 65 8.13 -8.55 -5.37
CA ASP A 65 7.78 -8.26 -6.75
C ASP A 65 6.27 -8.05 -6.87
N VAL A 66 5.89 -7.05 -7.65
CA VAL A 66 4.51 -6.80 -8.03
C VAL A 66 4.14 -7.74 -9.18
N VAL A 67 2.91 -8.22 -9.17
CA VAL A 67 2.36 -9.08 -10.22
C VAL A 67 2.49 -8.45 -11.60
N ASP A 68 2.96 -9.20 -12.59
CA ASP A 68 3.19 -8.76 -13.97
C ASP A 68 1.91 -8.66 -14.83
N GLY A 69 0.79 -9.12 -14.27
CA GLY A 69 -0.44 -9.32 -15.01
C GLY A 69 -0.58 -10.77 -15.53
N ALA A 70 -1.77 -11.12 -15.98
CA ALA A 70 -2.12 -12.46 -16.46
C ALA A 70 -2.23 -12.50 -17.98
N PRO A 71 -2.06 -13.69 -18.62
CA PRO A 71 -2.26 -13.83 -20.07
C PRO A 71 -3.74 -13.68 -20.49
N SER A 72 -4.67 -13.85 -19.56
CA SER A 72 -6.10 -13.67 -19.76
C SER A 72 -6.66 -12.65 -18.77
N PRO A 73 -7.66 -11.85 -19.15
CA PRO A 73 -8.19 -10.82 -18.29
C PRO A 73 -8.88 -11.43 -17.05
N VAL A 74 -8.44 -11.00 -15.89
CA VAL A 74 -9.03 -11.30 -14.58
C VAL A 74 -9.27 -9.98 -13.88
N GLY A 75 -10.45 -9.80 -13.28
CA GLY A 75 -10.77 -8.59 -12.55
C GLY A 75 -11.58 -8.91 -11.30
N SER A 76 -11.41 -8.09 -10.27
CA SER A 76 -12.23 -8.13 -9.07
C SER A 76 -12.60 -6.73 -8.61
N LEU A 77 -13.80 -6.61 -8.05
CA LEU A 77 -14.27 -5.42 -7.35
C LEU A 77 -14.76 -5.85 -5.97
N ARG A 78 -14.15 -5.28 -4.95
CA ARG A 78 -14.56 -5.47 -3.56
C ARG A 78 -15.14 -4.16 -3.05
N LEU A 79 -16.27 -4.24 -2.37
CA LEU A 79 -16.91 -3.13 -1.68
C LEU A 79 -17.23 -3.58 -0.27
N ASP A 80 -16.87 -2.78 0.72
CA ASP A 80 -17.19 -3.01 2.12
C ASP A 80 -17.42 -1.67 2.85
N LEU A 81 -17.68 -1.71 4.16
CA LEU A 81 -17.92 -0.51 4.96
C LEU A 81 -16.69 0.40 5.08
N ALA A 82 -15.50 -0.16 4.90
CA ALA A 82 -14.25 0.58 5.00
C ALA A 82 -13.78 1.12 3.65
N GLY A 83 -14.40 0.73 2.51
CA GLY A 83 -14.01 1.26 1.23
C GLY A 83 -14.24 0.39 0.01
N ALA A 84 -13.43 0.63 -1.00
CA ALA A 84 -13.49 -0.05 -2.28
C ALA A 84 -12.10 -0.46 -2.78
N GLU A 85 -12.03 -1.64 -3.39
CA GLU A 85 -10.84 -2.16 -4.06
C GLU A 85 -11.21 -2.66 -5.46
N PHE A 86 -10.51 -2.18 -6.46
CA PHE A 86 -10.54 -2.69 -7.83
C PHE A 86 -9.20 -3.28 -8.18
N LEU A 87 -9.22 -4.44 -8.83
CA LEU A 87 -8.04 -5.12 -9.32
C LEU A 87 -8.29 -5.64 -10.73
N TYR A 88 -7.32 -5.46 -11.60
CA TYR A 88 -7.29 -6.01 -12.94
C TYR A 88 -5.93 -6.60 -13.24
N GLU A 89 -5.92 -7.79 -13.83
CA GLU A 89 -4.76 -8.45 -14.41
C GLU A 89 -5.13 -8.90 -15.82
N GLY A 90 -4.26 -8.67 -16.79
CA GLY A 90 -4.54 -9.13 -18.14
C GLY A 90 -3.72 -8.46 -19.21
N PRO A 91 -4.07 -8.70 -20.49
CA PRO A 91 -3.51 -7.97 -21.61
C PRO A 91 -3.80 -6.47 -21.46
N SER A 92 -2.84 -5.61 -21.84
CA SER A 92 -2.97 -4.15 -21.71
C SER A 92 -4.04 -3.56 -22.65
N GLY A 93 -4.32 -4.25 -23.74
CA GLY A 93 -5.25 -3.79 -24.79
C GLY A 93 -4.68 -2.75 -25.75
N PHE A 94 -3.49 -2.22 -25.51
CA PHE A 94 -2.83 -1.23 -26.38
C PHE A 94 -1.60 -1.79 -27.12
N HIS A 95 -1.11 -2.95 -26.74
CA HIS A 95 -0.03 -3.66 -27.44
C HIS A 95 -0.15 -5.17 -27.17
N ASP A 96 0.01 -6.00 -28.21
CA ASP A 96 -0.27 -7.44 -28.18
C ASP A 96 0.62 -8.22 -27.20
N ASN A 97 1.87 -7.79 -27.01
CA ASN A 97 2.85 -8.46 -26.17
C ASN A 97 2.98 -7.76 -24.78
N THR A 98 1.95 -7.01 -24.36
CA THR A 98 1.99 -6.28 -23.10
C THR A 98 0.93 -6.79 -22.14
N SER A 99 1.35 -7.32 -21.01
CA SER A 99 0.50 -7.58 -19.85
C SER A 99 0.43 -6.37 -18.93
N MET A 100 -0.63 -6.29 -18.15
CA MET A 100 -0.89 -5.20 -17.22
C MET A 100 -1.47 -5.75 -15.92
N PHE A 101 -0.99 -5.20 -14.82
CA PHE A 101 -1.61 -5.27 -13.51
C PHE A 101 -2.03 -3.85 -13.09
N LEU A 102 -3.27 -3.72 -12.62
CA LEU A 102 -3.81 -2.47 -12.06
C LEU A 102 -4.53 -2.77 -10.75
N GLN A 103 -4.09 -2.13 -9.68
CA GLN A 103 -4.80 -2.05 -8.41
C GLN A 103 -5.22 -0.60 -8.19
N ALA A 104 -6.46 -0.38 -7.77
CA ALA A 104 -6.93 0.89 -7.26
C ALA A 104 -7.74 0.64 -5.99
N ARG A 105 -7.37 1.28 -4.87
CA ARG A 105 -8.04 1.13 -3.59
C ARG A 105 -8.31 2.49 -2.97
N ARG A 106 -9.42 2.58 -2.27
CA ARG A 106 -9.72 3.67 -1.37
C ARG A 106 -10.33 3.09 -0.10
N PHE A 107 -9.70 3.38 1.03
CA PHE A 107 -10.24 3.10 2.35
C PHE A 107 -10.65 4.41 3.02
N ASP A 108 -11.81 4.38 3.68
CA ASP A 108 -12.36 5.46 4.48
C ASP A 108 -13.06 4.85 5.68
N PHE A 109 -12.45 4.99 6.83
CA PHE A 109 -12.94 4.37 8.06
C PHE A 109 -13.97 5.23 8.80
N GLY A 110 -14.35 6.40 8.27
CA GLY A 110 -15.30 7.33 8.91
C GLY A 110 -16.62 6.66 9.26
N GLN A 111 -17.25 5.97 8.31
CA GLN A 111 -18.52 5.26 8.58
C GLN A 111 -18.38 4.14 9.61
N LEU A 112 -17.26 3.42 9.61
CA LEU A 112 -17.01 2.37 10.59
C LEU A 112 -16.87 2.96 11.99
N PHE A 113 -16.12 4.06 12.12
CA PHE A 113 -15.91 4.74 13.41
C PHE A 113 -17.20 5.35 13.95
N GLU A 114 -18.05 5.91 13.07
CA GLU A 114 -19.41 6.35 13.44
C GLU A 114 -20.26 5.21 14.02
N ILE A 115 -20.24 4.03 13.39
CA ILE A 115 -21.02 2.87 13.86
C ILE A 115 -20.55 2.37 15.23
N ILE A 116 -19.25 2.40 15.50
CA ILE A 116 -18.69 1.91 16.78
C ILE A 116 -18.58 3.00 17.85
N GLY A 117 -18.94 4.26 17.54
CA GLY A 117 -18.92 5.38 18.48
C GLY A 117 -17.53 5.94 18.77
N GLU A 118 -16.58 5.80 17.83
CA GLU A 118 -15.17 6.23 17.97
C GLU A 118 -14.84 7.42 17.05
N GLU A 119 -15.83 8.23 16.70
CA GLU A 119 -15.67 9.38 15.77
C GLU A 119 -14.64 10.40 16.28
N ALA A 120 -14.54 10.57 17.60
CA ALA A 120 -13.61 11.50 18.23
C ALA A 120 -12.12 11.17 17.94
N LEU A 121 -11.80 9.90 17.67
CA LEU A 121 -10.44 9.48 17.32
C LEU A 121 -9.97 9.98 15.97
N GLY A 122 -10.91 10.40 15.11
CA GLY A 122 -10.66 10.73 13.71
C GLY A 122 -10.52 9.50 12.82
N ALA A 123 -10.85 9.64 11.56
CA ALA A 123 -10.90 8.56 10.60
C ALA A 123 -9.72 8.62 9.62
N PRO A 124 -8.92 7.55 9.52
CA PRO A 124 -7.91 7.45 8.46
C PRO A 124 -8.57 7.20 7.11
N VAL A 125 -8.11 7.92 6.10
CA VAL A 125 -8.51 7.79 4.71
C VAL A 125 -7.27 7.55 3.87
N SER A 126 -7.26 6.52 3.04
CA SER A 126 -6.15 6.23 2.13
C SER A 126 -6.62 5.95 0.72
N THR A 127 -5.77 6.27 -0.24
CA THR A 127 -5.98 5.98 -1.66
C THR A 127 -4.69 5.45 -2.28
N ASP A 128 -4.76 4.27 -2.89
CA ASP A 128 -3.64 3.61 -3.54
C ASP A 128 -3.97 3.30 -4.99
N VAL A 129 -3.03 3.59 -5.87
CA VAL A 129 -3.06 3.12 -7.26
C VAL A 129 -1.71 2.54 -7.62
N ILE A 130 -1.70 1.29 -8.06
CA ILE A 130 -0.50 0.60 -8.55
C ILE A 130 -0.79 0.15 -9.97
N LEU A 131 0.07 0.55 -10.89
CA LEU A 131 0.05 0.13 -12.28
C LEU A 131 1.40 -0.48 -12.61
N LYS A 132 1.40 -1.74 -13.04
CA LYS A 132 2.57 -2.38 -13.64
C LYS A 132 2.24 -2.84 -15.06
N THR A 133 3.15 -2.62 -15.98
CA THR A 133 3.08 -3.20 -17.32
C THR A 133 4.38 -3.92 -17.64
N ARG A 134 4.27 -5.04 -18.34
CA ARG A 134 5.38 -5.84 -18.82
C ARG A 134 5.20 -6.11 -20.32
N THR A 135 6.15 -5.65 -21.10
CA THR A 135 6.15 -5.78 -22.56
C THR A 135 7.31 -6.68 -22.99
N GLU A 136 7.03 -7.73 -23.73
CA GLU A 136 8.04 -8.53 -24.40
C GLU A 136 8.35 -7.92 -25.78
N LEU A 137 9.61 -7.54 -25.97
CA LEU A 137 10.08 -6.93 -27.21
C LEU A 137 10.48 -8.00 -28.22
N ASP A 138 10.42 -7.68 -29.49
CA ASP A 138 10.84 -8.57 -30.60
C ASP A 138 12.33 -8.97 -30.54
N SER A 139 13.14 -8.18 -29.83
CA SER A 139 14.55 -8.51 -29.55
C SER A 139 14.75 -9.63 -28.54
N GLY A 140 13.69 -10.03 -27.82
CA GLY A 140 13.72 -10.95 -26.70
C GLY A 140 13.97 -10.28 -25.34
N ASP A 141 14.11 -8.95 -25.33
CA ASP A 141 14.21 -8.17 -24.10
C ASP A 141 12.83 -7.92 -23.48
N THR A 142 12.81 -7.59 -22.21
CA THR A 142 11.58 -7.25 -21.47
C THR A 142 11.67 -5.80 -21.02
N LEU A 143 10.60 -5.04 -21.27
CA LEU A 143 10.42 -3.67 -20.76
C LEU A 143 9.35 -3.70 -19.67
N GLU A 144 9.70 -3.28 -18.47
CA GLU A 144 8.78 -3.17 -17.35
C GLU A 144 8.60 -1.69 -16.96
N PHE A 145 7.36 -1.34 -16.63
CA PHE A 145 7.01 -0.03 -16.09
C PHE A 145 6.18 -0.24 -14.83
N LEU A 146 6.58 0.40 -13.74
CA LEU A 146 5.87 0.42 -12.47
C LEU A 146 5.57 1.85 -12.07
N ALA A 147 4.30 2.14 -11.79
CA ALA A 147 3.85 3.39 -11.21
C ALA A 147 3.07 3.13 -9.93
N ILE A 148 3.40 3.85 -8.89
CA ILE A 148 2.76 3.74 -7.57
C ILE A 148 2.34 5.14 -7.15
N TYR A 149 1.06 5.28 -6.81
CA TYR A 149 0.51 6.45 -6.15
C TYR A 149 -0.10 6.01 -4.83
N ALA A 150 0.30 6.66 -3.75
CA ALA A 150 -0.26 6.45 -2.42
C ALA A 150 -0.50 7.81 -1.78
N ALA A 151 -1.70 8.01 -1.26
CA ALA A 151 -2.09 9.20 -0.52
C ALA A 151 -2.83 8.80 0.74
N GLU A 152 -2.61 9.56 1.79
CA GLU A 152 -3.26 9.36 3.07
C GLU A 152 -3.71 10.70 3.64
N ASP A 153 -4.89 10.69 4.25
CA ASP A 153 -5.47 11.80 4.98
C ASP A 153 -6.02 11.30 6.31
N PHE A 154 -5.98 12.14 7.31
CA PHE A 154 -6.57 11.86 8.60
C PHE A 154 -7.65 12.89 8.88
N VAL A 155 -8.91 12.47 8.79
CA VAL A 155 -10.06 13.35 9.00
C VAL A 155 -10.47 13.29 10.47
N ARG A 156 -10.33 14.41 11.19
CA ARG A 156 -10.74 14.55 12.59
C ARG A 156 -11.86 15.58 12.70
N ASP A 157 -12.94 15.22 13.36
CA ASP A 157 -13.97 16.16 13.76
C ASP A 157 -13.52 16.88 15.04
N VAL A 158 -13.18 18.16 14.90
CA VAL A 158 -12.64 18.98 15.99
C VAL A 158 -13.69 19.24 17.08
N GLU A 159 -14.98 19.32 16.73
CA GLU A 159 -16.05 19.56 17.71
C GLU A 159 -16.22 18.35 18.64
N ASN A 160 -16.22 17.16 18.09
CA ASN A 160 -16.31 15.91 18.86
C ASN A 160 -15.03 15.64 19.67
N ALA A 161 -13.86 16.01 19.16
CA ALA A 161 -12.59 15.87 19.86
C ALA A 161 -12.52 16.77 21.12
N VAL A 162 -12.94 18.03 21.01
CA VAL A 162 -12.98 18.97 22.14
C VAL A 162 -14.00 18.51 23.20
N ALA A 163 -15.16 18.00 22.77
CA ALA A 163 -16.17 17.49 23.71
C ALA A 163 -15.69 16.25 24.47
N SER A 164 -14.82 15.42 23.91
CA SER A 164 -14.25 14.25 24.58
C SER A 164 -13.16 14.62 25.61
N GLU A 165 -12.35 15.64 25.33
CA GLU A 165 -11.34 16.16 26.27
C GLU A 165 -11.96 16.85 27.50
N ASP A 166 -13.09 17.54 27.33
CA ASP A 166 -13.82 18.17 28.43
C ASP A 166 -14.44 17.15 29.42
N PHE A 167 -14.65 15.90 29.03
CA PHE A 167 -15.15 14.83 29.89
C PHE A 167 -14.06 14.14 30.72
N GLU A 168 -12.81 14.13 30.30
CA GLU A 168 -11.72 13.54 31.08
C GLU A 168 -11.24 14.42 32.23
N ASP A 169 -11.44 15.75 32.13
CA ASP A 169 -11.06 16.71 33.19
C ASP A 169 -12.06 16.77 34.39
N VAL A 170 -13.18 16.06 34.33
CA VAL A 170 -14.27 16.09 35.34
C VAL A 170 -14.44 14.75 36.08
N SER A 171 -13.67 13.73 35.77
CA SER A 171 -13.65 12.43 36.42
C SER A 171 -12.33 12.17 37.16
#